data_5608d60a3c2ed9fd3380b51a6245c74a
#
_entry.id   5608d60a3c2ed9fd3380b51a6245c74a
#
_cell.length_a   1.000
_cell.length_b   1.000
_cell.length_c   1.000
_cell.angle_alpha   90.00
_cell.angle_beta   90.00
_cell.angle_gamma   90.00
#
_symmetry.space_group_name_H-M   'P 1'
#
loop_
_entity.id
_entity.type
_entity.pdbx_description
1 polymer ?
#
loop_
_entity_poly.entity_id
_entity_poly.type
_entity_poly.pdbx_seq_one_letter_code
_entity_poly.pdbx_strand_id
1 'polypeptide(L)'
;MKKIVTTLVALAAMLTAGAQTKTNETKMTYHKVQVEDCNVFYREAGAKDTPTILLLHGFPSNSHMFRELMPELADEFHLIAPDFPSFGQTESPDREHFTYSFDHLARIVDKFTEQIGLTRFAMYVFDYGAPIGYRLAMWHPERITAIVSQNGNMYDEGLGKKWKARRAYWQNPTDELRKQFSSAYALETIIGQYTFGTPEGSVGPDGYSLDYYYVNLPGRAEMQNDLILDYRSNVALYPEFQQYLRTHQPPLLAVWGENDPSFIPAGAEAFRRDVPNAEIHFVPSGHFALESHHTEIARLMREFLKDNVYA
;
A
#
# COMPACT_ATOMS: atom_id res chain seq x y z
N MET A 1 -12.94 88.33 -19.53
CA MET A 1 -13.86 87.28 -19.10
C MET A 1 -13.37 85.98 -19.68
N LYS A 2 -12.62 85.19 -18.94
CA LYS A 2 -12.06 83.84 -19.39
C LYS A 2 -12.93 82.78 -18.79
N LYS A 3 -13.55 81.98 -19.61
CA LYS A 3 -14.30 80.74 -19.19
C LYS A 3 -13.31 79.62 -18.96
N ILE A 4 -13.34 79.11 -17.73
CA ILE A 4 -12.62 77.92 -17.34
C ILE A 4 -13.52 76.70 -17.62
N VAL A 5 -13.12 75.83 -18.48
CA VAL A 5 -13.77 74.54 -18.76
C VAL A 5 -13.10 73.50 -17.86
N THR A 6 -13.84 72.96 -16.92
CA THR A 6 -13.38 71.89 -16.03
C THR A 6 -13.74 70.55 -16.65
N THR A 7 -12.73 69.81 -17.08
CA THR A 7 -12.90 68.44 -17.60
C THR A 7 -12.85 67.49 -16.44
N LEU A 8 -13.99 66.80 -16.15
CA LEU A 8 -14.02 65.65 -15.22
C LEU A 8 -13.46 64.42 -15.93
N VAL A 9 -12.36 63.88 -15.43
CA VAL A 9 -11.85 62.57 -15.81
C VAL A 9 -12.46 61.56 -14.82
N ALA A 10 -13.38 60.72 -15.30
CA ALA A 10 -13.93 59.60 -14.56
C ALA A 10 -12.92 58.44 -14.61
N LEU A 11 -12.27 58.09 -13.50
CA LEU A 11 -11.39 56.97 -13.32
C LEU A 11 -12.26 55.72 -13.03
N ALA A 12 -12.47 54.88 -14.06
CA ALA A 12 -13.11 53.57 -13.90
C ALA A 12 -12.12 52.59 -13.26
N ALA A 13 -12.28 52.35 -11.97
CA ALA A 13 -11.57 51.28 -11.28
C ALA A 13 -12.18 49.94 -11.70
N MET A 14 -11.52 49.21 -12.61
CA MET A 14 -11.83 47.80 -12.85
C MET A 14 -11.37 46.98 -11.65
N LEU A 15 -12.31 46.58 -10.82
CA LEU A 15 -12.13 45.53 -9.82
C LEU A 15 -12.00 44.20 -10.58
N THR A 16 -10.77 43.76 -10.86
CA THR A 16 -10.50 42.38 -11.20
C THR A 16 -10.69 41.57 -9.92
N ALA A 17 -11.83 40.91 -9.79
CA ALA A 17 -12.05 39.84 -8.83
C ALA A 17 -11.12 38.69 -9.26
N GLY A 18 -9.93 38.68 -8.71
CA GLY A 18 -9.06 37.50 -8.79
C GLY A 18 -9.79 36.36 -8.09
N ALA A 19 -10.27 35.39 -8.85
CA ALA A 19 -10.63 34.10 -8.31
C ALA A 19 -9.38 33.54 -7.64
N GLN A 20 -9.26 33.66 -6.32
CA GLN A 20 -8.34 32.86 -5.55
C GLN A 20 -8.83 31.42 -5.70
N THR A 21 -8.24 30.69 -6.62
CA THR A 21 -8.21 29.24 -6.57
C THR A 21 -7.56 28.93 -5.22
N LYS A 22 -8.38 28.59 -4.21
CA LYS A 22 -7.88 27.89 -3.04
C LYS A 22 -7.31 26.58 -3.55
N THR A 23 -6.00 26.54 -3.75
CA THR A 23 -5.28 25.28 -3.74
C THR A 23 -5.49 24.75 -2.32
N ASN A 24 -6.48 23.88 -2.14
CA ASN A 24 -6.52 23.04 -0.96
C ASN A 24 -5.24 22.18 -1.07
N GLU A 25 -4.16 22.63 -0.44
CA GLU A 25 -3.04 21.75 -0.14
C GLU A 25 -3.64 20.63 0.70
N THR A 26 -3.85 19.48 0.09
CA THR A 26 -4.31 18.26 0.76
C THR A 26 -3.19 17.82 1.68
N LYS A 27 -3.25 18.32 2.91
CA LYS A 27 -2.21 18.13 3.92
C LYS A 27 -2.27 16.70 4.43
N MET A 28 -1.19 15.95 4.24
CA MET A 28 -1.01 14.66 4.92
C MET A 28 -0.89 14.90 6.43
N THR A 29 -1.60 14.11 7.22
CA THR A 29 -1.57 14.10 8.68
C THR A 29 -1.10 12.76 9.22
N TYR A 30 -0.61 12.75 10.46
CA TYR A 30 0.05 11.62 11.08
C TYR A 30 -0.58 11.36 12.44
N HIS A 31 -0.99 10.12 12.68
CA HIS A 31 -1.77 9.76 13.86
C HIS A 31 -1.26 8.48 14.49
N LYS A 32 -1.65 8.27 15.75
CA LYS A 32 -1.54 6.99 16.43
C LYS A 32 -2.87 6.66 17.10
N VAL A 33 -3.23 5.39 17.10
CA VAL A 33 -4.43 4.89 17.76
C VAL A 33 -4.11 3.56 18.46
N GLN A 34 -4.58 3.42 19.69
CA GLN A 34 -4.43 2.18 20.45
C GLN A 34 -5.37 1.10 19.90
N VAL A 35 -4.81 -0.02 19.49
CA VAL A 35 -5.53 -1.19 18.99
C VAL A 35 -4.98 -2.41 19.74
N GLU A 36 -5.73 -2.98 20.68
CA GLU A 36 -5.23 -3.99 21.59
C GLU A 36 -3.90 -3.54 22.25
N ASP A 37 -2.85 -4.37 22.15
CA ASP A 37 -1.54 -4.08 22.72
C ASP A 37 -0.62 -3.29 21.75
N CYS A 38 -1.13 -2.85 20.59
CA CYS A 38 -0.39 -2.08 19.61
C CYS A 38 -0.84 -0.61 19.60
N ASN A 39 0.12 0.32 19.50
CA ASN A 39 -0.14 1.72 19.22
C ASN A 39 0.11 1.96 17.72
N VAL A 40 -0.93 1.77 16.92
CA VAL A 40 -0.85 1.76 15.46
C VAL A 40 -0.66 3.18 14.92
N PHE A 41 0.45 3.41 14.25
CA PHE A 41 0.69 4.63 13.50
C PHE A 41 0.02 4.56 12.13
N TYR A 42 -0.55 5.67 11.66
CA TYR A 42 -1.08 5.77 10.30
C TYR A 42 -0.94 7.17 9.72
N ARG A 43 -0.89 7.23 8.39
CA ARG A 43 -0.98 8.46 7.60
C ARG A 43 -2.41 8.62 7.10
N GLU A 44 -2.89 9.86 7.06
CA GLU A 44 -4.22 10.22 6.58
C GLU A 44 -4.12 11.44 5.65
N ALA A 45 -4.82 11.40 4.52
CA ALA A 45 -4.92 12.52 3.58
C ALA A 45 -6.29 12.53 2.88
N GLY A 46 -6.70 13.68 2.36
CA GLY A 46 -7.99 13.83 1.68
C GLY A 46 -9.17 14.11 2.62
N ALA A 47 -10.33 14.35 2.03
CA ALA A 47 -11.53 14.69 2.77
C ALA A 47 -12.26 13.43 3.25
N LYS A 48 -12.70 13.41 4.51
CA LYS A 48 -13.33 12.23 5.15
C LYS A 48 -14.69 11.84 4.58
N ASP A 49 -15.31 12.73 3.85
CA ASP A 49 -16.60 12.56 3.18
C ASP A 49 -16.48 12.06 1.73
N THR A 50 -15.27 11.80 1.27
CA THR A 50 -14.98 11.16 -0.03
C THR A 50 -14.76 9.65 0.13
N PRO A 51 -14.87 8.84 -0.96
CA PRO A 51 -14.58 7.41 -0.91
C PRO A 51 -13.20 7.12 -0.33
N THR A 52 -13.13 6.17 0.60
CA THR A 52 -11.89 5.85 1.30
C THR A 52 -11.11 4.75 0.61
N ILE A 53 -9.77 4.91 0.57
CA ILE A 53 -8.81 3.89 0.17
C ILE A 53 -7.94 3.53 1.37
N LEU A 54 -7.96 2.26 1.78
CA LEU A 54 -7.05 1.69 2.75
C LEU A 54 -5.79 1.19 2.03
N LEU A 55 -4.63 1.78 2.35
CA LEU A 55 -3.36 1.51 1.71
C LEU A 55 -2.52 0.56 2.59
N LEU A 56 -2.37 -0.69 2.16
CA LEU A 56 -1.69 -1.76 2.90
C LEU A 56 -0.32 -2.05 2.28
N HIS A 57 0.73 -1.67 3.02
CA HIS A 57 2.13 -1.84 2.61
C HIS A 57 2.62 -3.29 2.74
N GLY A 58 3.89 -3.54 2.41
CA GLY A 58 4.54 -4.82 2.55
C GLY A 58 5.95 -4.75 3.11
N PHE A 59 6.69 -5.83 3.01
CA PHE A 59 8.07 -5.95 3.49
C PHE A 59 9.08 -5.39 2.46
N PRO A 60 10.11 -4.66 2.89
CA PRO A 60 10.42 -4.25 4.26
C PRO A 60 9.82 -2.89 4.63
N SER A 61 8.89 -2.36 3.83
CA SER A 61 8.40 -1.00 3.88
C SER A 61 7.35 -0.76 4.98
N ASN A 62 6.77 0.41 4.97
CA ASN A 62 5.75 0.91 5.88
C ASN A 62 4.90 1.96 5.14
N SER A 63 4.00 2.66 5.81
CA SER A 63 3.16 3.68 5.17
C SER A 63 3.94 4.80 4.44
N HIS A 64 5.26 4.94 4.69
CA HIS A 64 6.11 5.89 3.98
C HIS A 64 6.17 5.63 2.47
N MET A 65 5.99 4.38 2.02
CA MET A 65 5.96 4.06 0.60
C MET A 65 4.87 4.80 -0.18
N PHE A 66 3.81 5.23 0.51
CA PHE A 66 2.69 5.95 -0.10
C PHE A 66 2.84 7.48 -0.10
N ARG A 67 4.01 8.01 0.31
CA ARG A 67 4.26 9.46 0.46
C ARG A 67 4.03 10.27 -0.81
N GLU A 68 4.34 9.69 -1.98
CA GLU A 68 4.13 10.34 -3.27
C GLU A 68 2.72 10.06 -3.82
N LEU A 69 2.17 8.87 -3.61
CA LEU A 69 0.86 8.47 -4.10
C LEU A 69 -0.29 9.22 -3.40
N MET A 70 -0.21 9.36 -2.07
CA MET A 70 -1.29 9.96 -1.29
C MET A 70 -1.60 11.41 -1.70
N PRO A 71 -0.62 12.30 -1.90
CA PRO A 71 -0.88 13.65 -2.39
C PRO A 71 -1.55 13.70 -3.77
N GLU A 72 -1.24 12.75 -4.65
CA GLU A 72 -1.80 12.70 -6.01
C GLU A 72 -3.26 12.27 -6.04
N LEU A 73 -3.76 11.59 -5.00
CA LEU A 73 -5.13 11.08 -4.94
C LEU A 73 -6.03 11.81 -3.93
N ALA A 74 -5.45 12.60 -3.03
CA ALA A 74 -6.14 13.17 -1.88
C ALA A 74 -7.12 14.32 -2.21
N ASP A 75 -7.17 14.77 -3.45
CA ASP A 75 -8.16 15.71 -3.97
C ASP A 75 -9.53 15.06 -4.23
N GLU A 76 -9.55 13.73 -4.45
CA GLU A 76 -10.78 12.98 -4.77
C GLU A 76 -11.08 11.86 -3.76
N PHE A 77 -10.08 11.36 -3.03
CA PHE A 77 -10.22 10.22 -2.12
C PHE A 77 -9.74 10.55 -0.72
N HIS A 78 -10.36 9.91 0.27
CA HIS A 78 -9.85 9.82 1.62
C HIS A 78 -8.88 8.63 1.70
N LEU A 79 -7.66 8.85 2.16
CA LEU A 79 -6.56 7.89 2.11
C LEU A 79 -6.06 7.59 3.52
N ILE A 80 -6.02 6.32 3.88
CA ILE A 80 -5.56 5.81 5.18
C ILE A 80 -4.47 4.76 4.95
N ALA A 81 -3.30 4.97 5.53
CA ALA A 81 -2.14 4.09 5.40
C ALA A 81 -1.58 3.74 6.79
N PRO A 82 -1.99 2.61 7.42
CA PRO A 82 -1.41 2.16 8.68
C PRO A 82 -0.03 1.53 8.47
N ASP A 83 0.82 1.61 9.51
CA ASP A 83 1.99 0.75 9.67
C ASP A 83 1.58 -0.52 10.41
N PHE A 84 1.93 -1.70 9.90
CA PHE A 84 1.63 -2.96 10.57
C PHE A 84 2.47 -3.14 11.85
N PRO A 85 2.05 -3.98 12.82
CA PRO A 85 2.91 -4.39 13.92
C PRO A 85 4.26 -4.91 13.42
N SER A 86 5.36 -4.50 14.04
CA SER A 86 6.76 -4.68 13.66
C SER A 86 7.26 -3.85 12.48
N PHE A 87 6.48 -2.94 11.93
CA PHE A 87 6.86 -2.06 10.82
C PHE A 87 6.79 -0.59 11.23
N GLY A 88 7.56 0.25 10.53
CA GLY A 88 7.51 1.71 10.62
C GLY A 88 7.45 2.25 12.05
N GLN A 89 6.50 3.13 12.28
CA GLN A 89 6.28 3.86 13.54
C GLN A 89 5.29 3.19 14.49
N THR A 90 4.69 2.05 14.11
CA THR A 90 3.80 1.30 15.01
C THR A 90 4.61 0.68 16.15
N GLU A 91 4.16 0.95 17.37
CA GLU A 91 4.66 0.33 18.58
C GLU A 91 3.87 -0.97 18.83
N SER A 92 4.57 -2.07 18.95
CA SER A 92 3.99 -3.39 19.19
C SER A 92 4.83 -4.15 20.22
N PRO A 93 4.24 -5.08 20.98
CA PRO A 93 4.97 -5.86 21.97
C PRO A 93 6.08 -6.69 21.33
N ASP A 94 7.00 -7.18 22.18
CA ASP A 94 8.02 -8.14 21.76
C ASP A 94 7.42 -9.52 21.42
N ARG A 95 8.28 -10.43 20.94
CA ARG A 95 7.89 -11.78 20.51
C ARG A 95 7.41 -12.70 21.67
N GLU A 96 7.69 -12.36 22.90
CA GLU A 96 7.23 -13.14 24.07
C GLU A 96 5.77 -12.83 24.39
N HIS A 97 5.32 -11.62 24.04
CA HIS A 97 3.99 -11.11 24.36
C HIS A 97 3.07 -10.95 23.13
N PHE A 98 3.61 -11.09 21.92
CA PHE A 98 2.86 -10.93 20.67
C PHE A 98 3.29 -11.97 19.62
N THR A 99 2.31 -12.69 19.08
CA THR A 99 2.56 -13.65 17.98
C THR A 99 2.58 -12.93 16.65
N TYR A 100 3.75 -12.84 16.03
CA TYR A 100 3.92 -12.26 14.69
C TYR A 100 3.51 -13.28 13.62
N SER A 101 2.24 -13.24 13.24
CA SER A 101 1.64 -14.04 12.16
C SER A 101 0.76 -13.16 11.28
N PHE A 102 0.55 -13.56 10.03
CA PHE A 102 -0.32 -12.80 9.11
C PHE A 102 -1.78 -12.73 9.56
N ASP A 103 -2.27 -13.79 10.21
CA ASP A 103 -3.61 -13.78 10.80
C ASP A 103 -3.71 -12.73 11.93
N HIS A 104 -2.73 -12.67 12.81
CA HIS A 104 -2.74 -11.69 13.91
C HIS A 104 -2.56 -10.25 13.39
N LEU A 105 -1.63 -10.02 12.45
CA LEU A 105 -1.48 -8.71 11.80
C LEU A 105 -2.78 -8.26 11.13
N ALA A 106 -3.46 -9.16 10.43
CA ALA A 106 -4.75 -8.86 9.80
C ALA A 106 -5.83 -8.50 10.83
N ARG A 107 -5.88 -9.19 11.99
CA ARG A 107 -6.80 -8.84 13.09
C ARG A 107 -6.52 -7.44 13.66
N ILE A 108 -5.25 -7.09 13.84
CA ILE A 108 -4.90 -5.73 14.29
C ILE A 108 -5.35 -4.69 13.25
N VAL A 109 -5.15 -4.94 11.95
CA VAL A 109 -5.60 -4.03 10.89
C VAL A 109 -7.13 -3.95 10.83
N ASP A 110 -7.83 -5.07 10.99
CA ASP A 110 -9.30 -5.09 11.05
C ASP A 110 -9.82 -4.24 12.21
N LYS A 111 -9.34 -4.49 13.43
CA LYS A 111 -9.69 -3.69 14.61
C LYS A 111 -9.27 -2.23 14.49
N PHE A 112 -8.14 -1.95 13.84
CA PHE A 112 -7.74 -0.58 13.50
C PHE A 112 -8.81 0.10 12.65
N THR A 113 -9.30 -0.56 11.60
CA THR A 113 -10.36 0.03 10.75
C THR A 113 -11.66 0.27 11.51
N GLU A 114 -12.04 -0.63 12.43
CA GLU A 114 -13.19 -0.43 13.31
C GLU A 114 -12.98 0.76 14.25
N GLN A 115 -11.80 0.85 14.89
CA GLN A 115 -11.48 1.89 15.86
C GLN A 115 -11.52 3.31 15.26
N ILE A 116 -11.12 3.46 13.99
CA ILE A 116 -11.21 4.74 13.28
C ILE A 116 -12.55 4.95 12.55
N GLY A 117 -13.51 4.03 12.69
CA GLY A 117 -14.86 4.13 12.12
C GLY A 117 -14.92 3.90 10.61
N LEU A 118 -13.96 3.16 10.04
CA LEU A 118 -13.89 2.88 8.61
C LEU A 118 -14.77 1.65 8.28
N THR A 119 -15.94 1.89 7.68
CA THR A 119 -16.96 0.85 7.42
C THR A 119 -16.96 0.30 6.01
N ARG A 120 -16.60 1.11 5.00
CA ARG A 120 -16.49 0.71 3.59
C ARG A 120 -15.29 1.41 2.95
N PHE A 121 -14.50 0.67 2.17
CA PHE A 121 -13.29 1.20 1.55
C PHE A 121 -12.84 0.35 0.34
N ALA A 122 -12.15 0.99 -0.60
CA ALA A 122 -11.30 0.28 -1.53
C ALA A 122 -9.99 -0.11 -0.82
N MET A 123 -9.40 -1.23 -1.21
CA MET A 123 -8.09 -1.64 -0.69
C MET A 123 -7.02 -1.47 -1.77
N TYR A 124 -5.90 -0.83 -1.41
CA TYR A 124 -4.65 -1.01 -2.12
C TYR A 124 -3.80 -2.02 -1.34
N VAL A 125 -3.34 -3.06 -2.00
CA VAL A 125 -2.56 -4.13 -1.37
C VAL A 125 -1.23 -4.31 -2.09
N PHE A 126 -0.14 -4.32 -1.31
CA PHE A 126 1.21 -4.53 -1.78
C PHE A 126 1.90 -5.62 -0.95
N ASP A 127 2.57 -6.58 -1.58
CA ASP A 127 3.41 -7.61 -0.92
C ASP A 127 2.68 -8.26 0.30
N TYR A 128 3.14 -8.05 1.55
CA TYR A 128 2.47 -8.54 2.77
C TYR A 128 1.10 -7.91 2.99
N GLY A 129 0.85 -6.73 2.47
CA GLY A 129 -0.47 -6.10 2.50
C GLY A 129 -1.53 -6.91 1.75
N ALA A 130 -1.15 -7.71 0.75
CA ALA A 130 -2.08 -8.54 0.02
C ALA A 130 -2.70 -9.65 0.90
N PRO A 131 -1.96 -10.58 1.51
CA PRO A 131 -2.56 -11.58 2.39
C PRO A 131 -3.27 -10.99 3.62
N ILE A 132 -2.87 -9.81 4.10
CA ILE A 132 -3.57 -9.09 5.16
C ILE A 132 -4.92 -8.57 4.63
N GLY A 133 -4.93 -7.84 3.52
CA GLY A 133 -6.14 -7.28 2.92
C GLY A 133 -7.14 -8.35 2.49
N TYR A 134 -6.68 -9.46 1.93
CA TYR A 134 -7.57 -10.56 1.54
C TYR A 134 -8.19 -11.28 2.74
N ARG A 135 -7.54 -11.33 3.92
CA ARG A 135 -8.19 -11.79 5.15
C ARG A 135 -9.33 -10.86 5.56
N LEU A 136 -9.11 -9.54 5.52
CA LEU A 136 -10.17 -8.56 5.79
C LEU A 136 -11.34 -8.74 4.81
N ALA A 137 -11.03 -8.93 3.53
CA ALA A 137 -12.05 -9.15 2.49
C ALA A 137 -12.86 -10.43 2.71
N MET A 138 -12.24 -11.51 3.15
CA MET A 138 -12.95 -12.75 3.49
C MET A 138 -13.81 -12.61 4.75
N TRP A 139 -13.33 -11.86 5.75
CA TRP A 139 -14.09 -11.68 7.00
C TRP A 139 -15.25 -10.70 6.83
N HIS A 140 -15.08 -9.67 5.99
CA HIS A 140 -16.01 -8.56 5.82
C HIS A 140 -16.18 -8.19 4.34
N PRO A 141 -16.69 -9.11 3.49
CA PRO A 141 -16.80 -8.86 2.05
C PRO A 141 -17.62 -7.62 1.70
N GLU A 142 -18.62 -7.29 2.53
CA GLU A 142 -19.50 -6.13 2.36
C GLU A 142 -18.80 -4.79 2.55
N ARG A 143 -17.63 -4.77 3.18
CA ARG A 143 -16.84 -3.55 3.42
C ARG A 143 -15.96 -3.18 2.23
N ILE A 144 -15.66 -4.14 1.34
CA ILE A 144 -14.70 -3.97 0.25
C ILE A 144 -15.41 -3.48 -1.00
N THR A 145 -15.09 -2.26 -1.44
CA THR A 145 -15.70 -1.66 -2.63
C THR A 145 -14.92 -1.93 -3.92
N ALA A 146 -13.60 -2.02 -3.84
CA ALA A 146 -12.70 -2.37 -4.95
C ALA A 146 -11.34 -2.84 -4.41
N ILE A 147 -10.55 -3.50 -5.24
CA ILE A 147 -9.19 -3.94 -4.91
C ILE A 147 -8.22 -3.41 -5.95
N VAL A 148 -7.17 -2.73 -5.49
CA VAL A 148 -5.99 -2.37 -6.28
C VAL A 148 -4.83 -3.23 -5.78
N SER A 149 -4.32 -4.13 -6.61
CA SER A 149 -3.20 -5.03 -6.26
C SER A 149 -1.94 -4.60 -6.99
N GLN A 150 -1.00 -4.02 -6.26
CA GLN A 150 0.33 -3.69 -6.78
C GLN A 150 1.32 -4.74 -6.29
N ASN A 151 1.77 -5.62 -7.19
CA ASN A 151 2.65 -6.75 -6.86
C ASN A 151 2.18 -7.54 -5.62
N GLY A 152 0.86 -7.63 -5.42
CA GLY A 152 0.19 -8.31 -4.31
C GLY A 152 -0.33 -9.68 -4.73
N ASN A 153 0.51 -10.71 -4.62
CA ASN A 153 0.27 -12.03 -5.21
C ASN A 153 -0.68 -12.91 -4.36
N MET A 154 -1.61 -13.61 -5.05
CA MET A 154 -2.57 -14.58 -4.49
C MET A 154 -2.56 -15.93 -5.22
N TYR A 155 -1.51 -16.21 -6.00
CA TYR A 155 -1.44 -17.39 -6.87
C TYR A 155 -0.07 -18.06 -6.79
N ASP A 156 -0.05 -19.40 -6.80
CA ASP A 156 1.18 -20.18 -6.79
C ASP A 156 2.09 -19.88 -8.00
N GLU A 157 1.47 -19.69 -9.18
CA GLU A 157 2.17 -19.34 -10.41
C GLU A 157 2.84 -17.97 -10.38
N GLY A 158 2.41 -17.08 -9.49
CA GLY A 158 3.02 -15.78 -9.25
C GLY A 158 4.26 -15.83 -8.36
N LEU A 159 4.54 -16.94 -7.70
CA LEU A 159 5.70 -17.10 -6.84
C LEU A 159 6.97 -17.35 -7.65
N GLY A 160 7.86 -16.37 -7.74
CA GLY A 160 9.12 -16.45 -8.48
C GLY A 160 10.14 -17.41 -7.86
N LYS A 161 11.28 -17.57 -8.52
CA LYS A 161 12.34 -18.54 -8.13
C LYS A 161 12.85 -18.34 -6.70
N LYS A 162 12.81 -17.14 -6.16
CA LYS A 162 13.24 -16.82 -4.78
C LYS A 162 12.44 -17.60 -3.72
N TRP A 163 11.20 -17.98 -4.01
CA TRP A 163 10.34 -18.71 -3.09
C TRP A 163 10.76 -20.16 -2.85
N LYS A 164 11.62 -20.73 -3.70
CA LYS A 164 12.13 -22.10 -3.49
C LYS A 164 12.83 -22.25 -2.14
N ALA A 165 13.67 -21.30 -1.75
CA ALA A 165 14.36 -21.32 -0.46
C ALA A 165 13.38 -21.15 0.71
N ARG A 166 12.36 -20.26 0.58
CA ARG A 166 11.32 -20.10 1.59
C ARG A 166 10.50 -21.37 1.76
N ARG A 167 10.08 -22.03 0.68
CA ARG A 167 9.35 -23.32 0.73
C ARG A 167 10.16 -24.42 1.42
N ALA A 168 11.46 -24.51 1.17
CA ALA A 168 12.33 -25.46 1.87
C ALA A 168 12.40 -25.19 3.38
N TYR A 169 12.52 -23.92 3.77
CA TYR A 169 12.47 -23.52 5.18
C TYR A 169 11.11 -23.84 5.83
N TRP A 170 9.99 -23.61 5.16
CA TRP A 170 8.65 -23.94 5.69
C TRP A 170 8.44 -25.42 5.94
N GLN A 171 9.04 -26.29 5.10
CA GLN A 171 8.97 -27.75 5.24
C GLN A 171 9.81 -28.27 6.40
N ASN A 172 10.96 -27.64 6.67
CA ASN A 172 11.88 -28.03 7.73
C ASN A 172 12.48 -26.79 8.40
N PRO A 173 11.76 -26.12 9.32
CA PRO A 173 12.19 -24.89 9.96
C PRO A 173 13.31 -25.18 10.97
N THR A 174 14.57 -24.99 10.56
CA THR A 174 15.74 -25.07 11.43
C THR A 174 16.33 -23.68 11.69
N ASP A 175 17.11 -23.55 12.78
CA ASP A 175 17.78 -22.30 13.10
C ASP A 175 18.81 -21.89 12.01
N GLU A 176 19.45 -22.85 11.35
CA GLU A 176 20.37 -22.60 10.24
C GLU A 176 19.64 -21.97 9.05
N LEU A 177 18.49 -22.52 8.68
CA LEU A 177 17.67 -21.98 7.59
C LEU A 177 17.08 -20.61 7.98
N ARG A 178 16.64 -20.43 9.24
CA ARG A 178 16.20 -19.14 9.76
C ARG A 178 17.27 -18.07 9.62
N LYS A 179 18.52 -18.38 10.00
CA LYS A 179 19.66 -17.45 9.90
C LYS A 179 19.97 -17.02 8.46
N GLN A 180 19.68 -17.86 7.45
CA GLN A 180 19.89 -17.49 6.05
C GLN A 180 19.04 -16.28 5.62
N PHE A 181 17.88 -16.05 6.26
CA PHE A 181 17.04 -14.92 5.95
C PHE A 181 17.52 -13.60 6.58
N SER A 182 18.52 -13.61 7.48
CA SER A 182 19.11 -12.39 8.03
C SER A 182 19.70 -11.47 6.95
N SER A 183 20.10 -12.02 5.80
CA SER A 183 20.55 -11.23 4.65
C SER A 183 19.43 -10.36 4.04
N ALA A 184 18.15 -10.64 4.30
CA ALA A 184 17.03 -9.86 3.84
C ALA A 184 17.00 -8.44 4.45
N TYR A 185 17.68 -8.25 5.59
CA TYR A 185 17.74 -6.99 6.34
C TYR A 185 19.02 -6.19 6.05
N ALA A 186 19.92 -6.71 5.21
CA ALA A 186 21.11 -6.00 4.77
C ALA A 186 20.73 -4.84 3.83
N LEU A 187 21.45 -3.71 3.95
CA LEU A 187 21.18 -2.51 3.15
C LEU A 187 21.18 -2.81 1.65
N GLU A 188 22.17 -3.55 1.17
CA GLU A 188 22.31 -3.90 -0.25
C GLU A 188 21.12 -4.73 -0.75
N THR A 189 20.58 -5.61 0.09
CA THR A 189 19.40 -6.43 -0.26
C THR A 189 18.15 -5.56 -0.34
N ILE A 190 17.98 -4.62 0.59
CA ILE A 190 16.85 -3.67 0.58
C ILE A 190 16.95 -2.75 -0.63
N ILE A 191 18.13 -2.15 -0.90
CA ILE A 191 18.37 -1.36 -2.13
C ILE A 191 18.00 -2.19 -3.37
N GLY A 192 18.47 -3.45 -3.43
CA GLY A 192 18.17 -4.33 -4.54
C GLY A 192 16.67 -4.63 -4.73
N GLN A 193 15.87 -4.68 -3.66
CA GLN A 193 14.41 -4.83 -3.79
C GLN A 193 13.76 -3.60 -4.42
N TYR A 194 14.27 -2.41 -4.13
CA TYR A 194 13.75 -1.15 -4.66
C TYR A 194 14.17 -0.90 -6.10
N THR A 195 15.42 -1.24 -6.46
CA THR A 195 16.03 -0.82 -7.72
C THR A 195 16.07 -1.90 -8.80
N PHE A 196 15.95 -3.19 -8.43
CA PHE A 196 16.00 -4.26 -9.41
C PHE A 196 14.83 -4.17 -10.39
N GLY A 197 15.14 -4.19 -11.69
CA GLY A 197 14.14 -4.14 -12.75
C GLY A 197 13.51 -2.76 -12.98
N THR A 198 14.00 -1.73 -12.30
CA THR A 198 13.54 -0.32 -12.40
C THR A 198 14.48 0.47 -13.29
N PRO A 199 14.03 1.53 -13.97
CA PRO A 199 14.92 2.43 -14.72
C PRO A 199 16.00 3.01 -13.80
N GLU A 200 17.23 3.07 -14.28
CA GLU A 200 18.37 3.60 -13.53
C GLU A 200 18.11 5.04 -13.07
N GLY A 201 18.38 5.33 -11.80
CA GLY A 201 18.21 6.66 -11.19
C GLY A 201 16.77 7.08 -10.92
N SER A 202 15.77 6.22 -11.16
CA SER A 202 14.36 6.55 -10.92
C SER A 202 13.89 6.36 -9.47
N VAL A 203 14.70 5.73 -8.62
CA VAL A 203 14.38 5.48 -7.20
C VAL A 203 15.24 6.33 -6.30
N GLY A 204 14.60 7.15 -5.48
CA GLY A 204 15.28 7.96 -4.45
C GLY A 204 15.76 7.13 -3.25
N PRO A 205 16.78 7.61 -2.50
CA PRO A 205 17.36 6.87 -1.38
C PRO A 205 16.49 6.84 -0.12
N ASP A 206 15.50 7.71 -0.02
CA ASP A 206 14.79 7.96 1.25
C ASP A 206 13.98 6.74 1.71
N GLY A 207 13.28 6.07 0.77
CA GLY A 207 12.46 4.90 1.06
C GLY A 207 13.29 3.74 1.61
N TYR A 208 14.28 3.26 0.87
CA TYR A 208 15.08 2.12 1.29
C TYR A 208 15.99 2.41 2.50
N SER A 209 16.42 3.66 2.67
CA SER A 209 17.22 4.05 3.85
C SER A 209 16.38 4.03 5.12
N LEU A 210 15.14 4.52 5.04
CA LEU A 210 14.19 4.50 6.15
C LEU A 210 13.76 3.08 6.49
N ASP A 211 13.49 2.24 5.50
CA ASP A 211 13.14 0.84 5.70
C ASP A 211 14.28 0.05 6.33
N TYR A 212 15.52 0.28 5.88
CA TYR A 212 16.70 -0.31 6.51
C TYR A 212 16.82 0.09 7.99
N TYR A 213 16.57 1.36 8.29
CA TYR A 213 16.55 1.82 9.69
C TYR A 213 15.52 1.09 10.52
N TYR A 214 14.27 1.00 10.04
CA TYR A 214 13.18 0.40 10.81
C TYR A 214 13.33 -1.10 10.99
N VAL A 215 13.70 -1.84 9.96
CA VAL A 215 13.79 -3.31 10.03
C VAL A 215 14.96 -3.76 10.93
N ASN A 216 15.95 -2.90 11.14
CA ASN A 216 17.12 -3.16 11.99
C ASN A 216 16.98 -2.59 13.42
N LEU A 217 15.82 -2.04 13.79
CA LEU A 217 15.56 -1.70 15.19
C LEU A 217 15.58 -2.97 16.07
N PRO A 218 15.96 -2.85 17.37
CA PRO A 218 16.07 -3.99 18.26
C PRO A 218 14.85 -4.93 18.22
N GLY A 219 15.08 -6.22 17.98
CA GLY A 219 14.06 -7.26 17.93
C GLY A 219 13.29 -7.39 16.61
N ARG A 220 13.28 -6.35 15.75
CA ARG A 220 12.45 -6.34 14.54
C ARG A 220 12.83 -7.39 13.51
N ALA A 221 14.12 -7.63 13.30
CA ALA A 221 14.58 -8.68 12.39
C ALA A 221 14.03 -10.06 12.76
N GLU A 222 13.97 -10.37 14.06
CA GLU A 222 13.40 -11.64 14.53
C GLU A 222 11.89 -11.71 14.37
N MET A 223 11.17 -10.60 14.54
CA MET A 223 9.74 -10.51 14.25
C MET A 223 9.48 -10.75 12.75
N GLN A 224 10.32 -10.20 11.87
CA GLN A 224 10.24 -10.44 10.43
C GLN A 224 10.57 -11.90 10.07
N ASN A 225 11.51 -12.53 10.75
CA ASN A 225 11.80 -13.96 10.56
C ASN A 225 10.60 -14.85 10.93
N ASP A 226 9.80 -14.47 11.93
CA ASP A 226 8.55 -15.15 12.25
C ASP A 226 7.54 -15.02 11.11
N LEU A 227 7.40 -13.82 10.54
CA LEU A 227 6.52 -13.57 9.39
C LEU A 227 6.99 -14.31 8.12
N ILE A 228 8.32 -14.40 7.87
CA ILE A 228 8.86 -15.20 6.75
C ILE A 228 8.48 -16.68 6.91
N LEU A 229 8.53 -17.23 8.13
CA LEU A 229 8.08 -18.59 8.40
C LEU A 229 6.57 -18.71 8.26
N ASP A 230 5.81 -17.77 8.82
CA ASP A 230 4.35 -17.79 8.79
C ASP A 230 3.76 -17.51 7.40
N TYR A 231 4.54 -17.00 6.44
CA TYR A 231 4.04 -16.77 5.07
C TYR A 231 3.48 -18.05 4.44
N ARG A 232 3.90 -19.23 4.91
CA ARG A 232 3.30 -20.52 4.52
C ARG A 232 1.79 -20.57 4.73
N SER A 233 1.27 -19.88 5.77
CA SER A 233 -0.16 -19.80 6.05
C SER A 233 -0.90 -19.02 4.96
N ASN A 234 -0.26 -18.03 4.34
CA ASN A 234 -0.83 -17.28 3.22
C ASN A 234 -0.98 -18.15 1.98
N VAL A 235 0.08 -18.91 1.64
CA VAL A 235 0.04 -19.82 0.48
C VAL A 235 -1.00 -20.92 0.69
N ALA A 236 -1.16 -21.40 1.93
CA ALA A 236 -2.21 -22.37 2.26
C ALA A 236 -3.63 -21.78 2.08
N LEU A 237 -3.79 -20.46 2.26
CA LEU A 237 -5.07 -19.75 2.11
C LEU A 237 -5.33 -19.21 0.68
N TYR A 238 -4.42 -19.41 -0.27
CA TYR A 238 -4.66 -18.97 -1.65
C TYR A 238 -5.97 -19.50 -2.26
N PRO A 239 -6.34 -20.79 -2.07
CA PRO A 239 -7.63 -21.29 -2.58
C PRO A 239 -8.83 -20.54 -2.03
N GLU A 240 -8.82 -20.17 -0.74
CA GLU A 240 -9.89 -19.42 -0.07
C GLU A 240 -9.95 -17.97 -0.55
N PHE A 241 -8.80 -17.30 -0.71
CA PHE A 241 -8.71 -15.96 -1.31
C PHE A 241 -9.27 -15.95 -2.74
N GLN A 242 -8.90 -16.95 -3.55
CA GLN A 242 -9.43 -17.12 -4.90
C GLN A 242 -10.93 -17.43 -4.88
N GLN A 243 -11.41 -18.21 -3.91
CA GLN A 243 -12.85 -18.46 -3.74
C GLN A 243 -13.61 -17.18 -3.39
N TYR A 244 -13.04 -16.30 -2.52
CA TYR A 244 -13.61 -14.97 -2.26
C TYR A 244 -13.74 -14.17 -3.56
N LEU A 245 -12.70 -14.11 -4.39
CA LEU A 245 -12.71 -13.41 -5.67
C LEU A 245 -13.79 -13.94 -6.60
N ARG A 246 -13.90 -15.27 -6.74
CA ARG A 246 -14.95 -15.91 -7.58
C ARG A 246 -16.37 -15.62 -7.09
N THR A 247 -16.56 -15.60 -5.77
CA THR A 247 -17.89 -15.44 -5.17
C THR A 247 -18.37 -14.01 -5.19
N HIS A 248 -17.49 -13.05 -4.87
CA HIS A 248 -17.88 -11.66 -4.67
C HIS A 248 -17.59 -10.77 -5.88
N GLN A 249 -16.73 -11.21 -6.81
CA GLN A 249 -16.38 -10.47 -8.03
C GLN A 249 -16.12 -8.98 -7.79
N PRO A 250 -15.27 -8.61 -6.80
CA PRO A 250 -14.97 -7.21 -6.54
C PRO A 250 -14.33 -6.60 -7.78
N PRO A 251 -14.61 -5.32 -8.11
CA PRO A 251 -13.80 -4.59 -9.08
C PRO A 251 -12.33 -4.70 -8.70
N LEU A 252 -11.47 -5.12 -9.66
CA LEU A 252 -10.06 -5.40 -9.39
C LEU A 252 -9.16 -4.78 -10.47
N LEU A 253 -8.21 -3.95 -10.01
CA LEU A 253 -7.11 -3.41 -10.77
C LEU A 253 -5.81 -4.04 -10.28
N ALA A 254 -5.06 -4.71 -11.15
CA ALA A 254 -3.69 -5.13 -10.89
C ALA A 254 -2.72 -4.21 -11.63
N VAL A 255 -1.85 -3.50 -10.89
CA VAL A 255 -0.73 -2.76 -11.47
C VAL A 255 0.56 -3.44 -11.03
N TRP A 256 1.39 -3.88 -11.97
CA TRP A 256 2.47 -4.79 -11.66
C TRP A 256 3.79 -4.36 -12.29
N GLY A 257 4.85 -4.34 -11.49
CA GLY A 257 6.20 -4.23 -12.02
C GLY A 257 6.56 -5.49 -12.80
N GLU A 258 6.69 -5.39 -14.12
CA GLU A 258 6.90 -6.54 -15.01
C GLU A 258 8.20 -7.31 -14.74
N ASN A 259 9.18 -6.66 -14.09
CA ASN A 259 10.48 -7.22 -13.76
C ASN A 259 10.59 -7.71 -12.31
N ASP A 260 9.47 -7.82 -11.58
CA ASP A 260 9.51 -8.31 -10.19
C ASP A 260 10.01 -9.77 -10.13
N PRO A 261 11.13 -10.03 -9.43
CA PRO A 261 11.65 -11.38 -9.31
C PRO A 261 11.01 -12.20 -8.20
N SER A 262 10.21 -11.54 -7.33
CA SER A 262 9.52 -12.16 -6.19
C SER A 262 8.11 -12.59 -6.58
N PHE A 263 7.28 -11.64 -6.99
CA PHE A 263 5.94 -11.89 -7.50
C PHE A 263 5.92 -11.59 -8.99
N ILE A 264 6.13 -12.65 -9.79
CA ILE A 264 6.27 -12.53 -11.24
C ILE A 264 4.93 -12.19 -11.92
N PRO A 265 4.94 -11.64 -13.15
CA PRO A 265 3.74 -11.23 -13.90
C PRO A 265 2.63 -12.27 -13.99
N ALA A 266 2.98 -13.56 -14.00
CA ALA A 266 2.00 -14.65 -14.03
C ALA A 266 0.98 -14.59 -12.88
N GLY A 267 1.35 -14.01 -11.72
CA GLY A 267 0.45 -13.78 -10.60
C GLY A 267 -0.59 -12.70 -10.88
N ALA A 268 -0.23 -11.65 -11.60
CA ALA A 268 -1.17 -10.62 -12.05
C ALA A 268 -2.14 -11.18 -13.10
N GLU A 269 -1.63 -11.88 -14.10
CA GLU A 269 -2.45 -12.48 -15.15
C GLU A 269 -3.46 -13.51 -14.61
N ALA A 270 -3.09 -14.22 -13.55
CA ALA A 270 -3.94 -15.23 -12.92
C ALA A 270 -5.24 -14.65 -12.32
N PHE A 271 -5.29 -13.35 -11.99
CA PHE A 271 -6.51 -12.73 -11.50
C PHE A 271 -7.69 -12.86 -12.46
N ARG A 272 -7.46 -12.84 -13.80
CA ARG A 272 -8.52 -13.00 -14.80
C ARG A 272 -9.24 -14.34 -14.74
N ARG A 273 -8.61 -15.36 -14.16
CA ARG A 273 -9.23 -16.68 -13.96
C ARG A 273 -10.38 -16.61 -12.97
N ASP A 274 -10.25 -15.80 -11.94
CA ASP A 274 -11.19 -15.71 -10.84
C ASP A 274 -12.04 -14.43 -10.90
N VAL A 275 -11.54 -13.35 -11.52
CA VAL A 275 -12.22 -12.08 -11.81
C VAL A 275 -12.03 -11.75 -13.30
N PRO A 276 -12.92 -12.26 -14.21
CA PRO A 276 -12.73 -12.09 -15.64
C PRO A 276 -12.62 -10.65 -16.12
N ASN A 277 -13.23 -9.71 -15.39
CA ASN A 277 -13.21 -8.27 -15.69
C ASN A 277 -12.05 -7.54 -15.00
N ALA A 278 -11.08 -8.26 -14.41
CA ALA A 278 -9.93 -7.62 -13.79
C ALA A 278 -9.12 -6.82 -14.82
N GLU A 279 -8.83 -5.56 -14.48
CA GLU A 279 -7.92 -4.71 -15.24
C GLU A 279 -6.48 -5.03 -14.83
N ILE A 280 -5.61 -5.29 -15.81
CA ILE A 280 -4.21 -5.65 -15.54
C ILE A 280 -3.30 -4.75 -16.36
N HIS A 281 -2.42 -4.05 -15.67
CA HIS A 281 -1.42 -3.15 -16.25
C HIS A 281 -0.02 -3.52 -15.76
N PHE A 282 0.94 -3.51 -16.68
CA PHE A 282 2.35 -3.71 -16.37
C PHE A 282 3.11 -2.40 -16.56
N VAL A 283 4.02 -2.13 -15.63
CA VAL A 283 4.94 -1.00 -15.72
C VAL A 283 6.38 -1.50 -15.78
N PRO A 284 7.31 -0.81 -16.46
CA PRO A 284 8.69 -1.25 -16.62
C PRO A 284 9.49 -1.00 -15.31
N SER A 285 9.11 -1.73 -14.27
CA SER A 285 9.67 -1.64 -12.93
C SER A 285 9.78 -3.01 -12.28
N GLY A 286 10.47 -3.07 -11.14
CA GLY A 286 10.56 -4.24 -10.28
C GLY A 286 9.46 -4.30 -9.24
N HIS A 287 9.79 -4.85 -8.06
CA HIS A 287 8.86 -5.08 -6.97
C HIS A 287 8.25 -3.78 -6.42
N PHE A 288 9.07 -2.75 -6.20
CA PHE A 288 8.63 -1.45 -5.69
C PHE A 288 8.22 -0.50 -6.82
N ALA A 289 7.29 -0.94 -7.68
CA ALA A 289 6.84 -0.16 -8.84
C ALA A 289 6.35 1.24 -8.46
N LEU A 290 5.78 1.41 -7.27
CA LEU A 290 5.30 2.70 -6.78
C LEU A 290 6.40 3.75 -6.64
N GLU A 291 7.64 3.34 -6.31
CA GLU A 291 8.76 4.28 -6.14
C GLU A 291 9.19 4.98 -7.44
N SER A 292 8.96 4.36 -8.58
CA SER A 292 9.36 4.89 -9.88
C SER A 292 8.19 5.29 -10.79
N HIS A 293 6.97 4.80 -10.51
CA HIS A 293 5.79 4.97 -11.38
C HIS A 293 4.55 5.45 -10.62
N HIS A 294 4.72 6.16 -9.46
CA HIS A 294 3.59 6.60 -8.64
C HIS A 294 2.56 7.41 -9.41
N THR A 295 2.98 8.33 -10.31
CA THR A 295 2.07 9.15 -11.12
C THR A 295 1.24 8.32 -12.09
N GLU A 296 1.84 7.32 -12.74
CA GLU A 296 1.10 6.42 -13.63
C GLU A 296 0.13 5.53 -12.84
N ILE A 297 0.58 5.00 -11.71
CA ILE A 297 -0.26 4.19 -10.81
C ILE A 297 -1.41 5.03 -10.27
N ALA A 298 -1.17 6.27 -9.84
CA ALA A 298 -2.22 7.18 -9.38
C ALA A 298 -3.26 7.46 -10.48
N ARG A 299 -2.82 7.69 -11.72
CA ARG A 299 -3.72 7.88 -12.86
C ARG A 299 -4.60 6.65 -13.11
N LEU A 300 -4.00 5.46 -13.16
CA LEU A 300 -4.74 4.19 -13.35
C LEU A 300 -5.74 3.97 -12.21
N MET A 301 -5.33 4.20 -10.96
CA MET A 301 -6.20 4.08 -9.79
C MET A 301 -7.38 5.06 -9.88
N ARG A 302 -7.12 6.32 -10.24
CA ARG A 302 -8.14 7.36 -10.36
C ARG A 302 -9.19 7.00 -11.42
N GLU A 303 -8.77 6.59 -12.61
CA GLU A 303 -9.65 6.16 -13.69
C GLU A 303 -10.49 4.95 -13.25
N PHE A 304 -9.85 3.91 -12.77
CA PHE A 304 -10.51 2.69 -12.30
C PHE A 304 -11.50 2.92 -11.14
N LEU A 305 -11.09 3.67 -10.12
CA LEU A 305 -11.92 3.86 -8.94
C LEU A 305 -13.13 4.77 -9.21
N LYS A 306 -13.01 5.77 -10.09
CA LYS A 306 -14.17 6.60 -10.50
C LYS A 306 -15.31 5.76 -11.06
N ASP A 307 -14.99 4.78 -11.87
CA ASP A 307 -16.00 3.94 -12.53
C ASP A 307 -16.58 2.87 -11.57
N ASN A 308 -15.89 2.55 -10.46
CA ASN A 308 -16.21 1.41 -9.62
C ASN A 308 -16.62 1.73 -8.17
N VAL A 309 -16.31 2.93 -7.66
CA VAL A 309 -16.54 3.28 -6.23
C VAL A 309 -17.61 4.35 -6.06
N TYR A 310 -17.88 5.14 -7.10
CA TYR A 310 -18.94 6.15 -7.12
C TYR A 310 -20.26 5.65 -7.74
N ALA A 311 -20.28 4.41 -8.23
CA ALA A 311 -21.46 3.80 -8.88
C ALA A 311 -22.51 3.30 -7.87
#